data_a1c781a5b3fd20b2e7c1217c1e1162dc
#
_entry.id   a1c781a5b3fd20b2e7c1217c1e1162dc
#
_cell.length_a   1.000
_cell.length_b   1.000
_cell.length_c   1.000
_cell.angle_alpha   90.00
_cell.angle_beta   90.00
_cell.angle_gamma   90.00
#
_symmetry.space_group_name_H-M   'P 1'
#
loop_
_entity.id
_entity.type
_entity.pdbx_description
1 polymer ?
#
loop_
_entity_poly.entity_id
_entity_poly.type
_entity_poly.pdbx_seq_one_letter_code
_entity_poly.pdbx_strand_id
1 'polypeptide(L)'
;MQTFLPYSDLKDSLAVLDYRRLGKQRVETKQLLMALNGETKGWVNHPAAKMWRGYETALAMYGALSCQIWLQRGYKDSLLSYFEERMNAPVVLPPWLGDERVHASHRSNLLRKDAQFYGQYAWAEPTDLPYLWPVLTDYGYKLETR
;
A
#
# COMPACT_ATOMS: atom_id res chain seq x y z
N MET A 1 -1.97 3.60 -9.77
CA MET A 1 -1.00 3.26 -8.72
C MET A 1 -1.68 3.28 -7.36
N GLN A 2 -1.42 2.32 -6.53
CA GLN A 2 -2.03 2.17 -5.21
C GLN A 2 -1.11 1.38 -4.28
N THR A 3 -1.18 1.64 -2.99
CA THR A 3 -0.69 0.76 -1.95
C THR A 3 -1.88 0.03 -1.36
N PHE A 4 -2.11 -1.21 -1.76
CA PHE A 4 -3.29 -1.94 -1.33
C PHE A 4 -3.20 -2.33 0.14
N LEU A 5 -4.19 -1.90 0.91
CA LEU A 5 -4.32 -2.15 2.34
C LEU A 5 -5.75 -2.61 2.68
N PRO A 6 -6.11 -3.85 2.30
CA PRO A 6 -7.43 -4.39 2.67
C PRO A 6 -7.61 -4.59 4.17
N TYR A 7 -6.51 -4.52 4.94
CA TYR A 7 -6.52 -4.61 6.40
C TYR A 7 -5.64 -3.51 7.01
N SER A 8 -5.78 -3.30 8.32
CA SER A 8 -4.92 -2.36 9.04
C SER A 8 -3.49 -2.90 9.22
N ASP A 9 -3.31 -4.21 9.23
CA ASP A 9 -2.00 -4.83 9.30
C ASP A 9 -1.35 -4.88 7.92
N LEU A 10 -0.12 -4.38 7.81
CA LEU A 10 0.59 -4.29 6.53
C LEU A 10 0.86 -5.67 5.93
N LYS A 11 1.33 -6.60 6.76
CA LYS A 11 1.67 -7.94 6.31
C LYS A 11 0.43 -8.71 5.87
N ASP A 12 -0.63 -8.65 6.65
CA ASP A 12 -1.89 -9.32 6.30
C ASP A 12 -2.47 -8.77 5.00
N SER A 13 -2.36 -7.46 4.80
CA SER A 13 -2.80 -6.81 3.56
C SER A 13 -2.08 -7.34 2.33
N LEU A 14 -0.77 -7.51 2.44
CA LEU A 14 0.06 -8.00 1.34
C LEU A 14 -0.12 -9.50 1.12
N ALA A 15 -0.33 -10.27 2.19
CA ALA A 15 -0.44 -11.72 2.13
C ALA A 15 -1.68 -12.19 1.34
N VAL A 16 -2.72 -11.38 1.24
CA VAL A 16 -3.95 -11.74 0.53
C VAL A 16 -3.94 -11.32 -0.95
N LEU A 17 -2.91 -10.61 -1.41
CA LEU A 17 -2.84 -10.16 -2.79
C LEU A 17 -2.53 -11.32 -3.73
N ASP A 18 -3.18 -11.33 -4.90
CA ASP A 18 -2.81 -12.23 -5.99
C ASP A 18 -1.39 -11.92 -6.48
N TYR A 19 -0.76 -12.87 -7.17
CA TYR A 19 0.65 -12.75 -7.53
C TYR A 19 0.95 -11.52 -8.40
N ARG A 20 0.04 -11.14 -9.29
CA ARG A 20 0.23 -9.98 -10.17
C ARG A 20 0.24 -8.68 -9.39
N ARG A 21 -0.71 -8.50 -8.47
CA ARG A 21 -0.80 -7.30 -7.66
C ARG A 21 0.31 -7.24 -6.62
N LEU A 22 0.66 -8.38 -6.03
CA LEU A 22 1.81 -8.43 -5.12
C LEU A 22 3.11 -8.05 -5.83
N GLY A 23 3.35 -8.61 -7.01
CA GLY A 23 4.53 -8.29 -7.82
C GLY A 23 4.61 -6.80 -8.15
N LYS A 24 3.48 -6.20 -8.55
CA LYS A 24 3.39 -4.77 -8.82
C LYS A 24 3.60 -3.91 -7.59
N GLN A 25 3.11 -4.34 -6.42
CA GLN A 25 3.29 -3.56 -5.19
C GLN A 25 4.76 -3.34 -4.86
N ARG A 26 5.60 -4.31 -5.10
CA ARG A 26 7.05 -4.18 -4.91
C ARG A 26 7.60 -3.01 -5.73
N VAL A 27 7.25 -2.98 -7.00
CA VAL A 27 7.75 -1.98 -7.96
C VAL A 27 7.12 -0.62 -7.71
N GLU A 28 5.82 -0.57 -7.56
CA GLU A 28 5.09 0.69 -7.36
C GLU A 28 5.45 1.35 -6.02
N THR A 29 5.62 0.56 -4.95
CA THR A 29 6.03 1.09 -3.66
C THR A 29 7.43 1.71 -3.74
N LYS A 30 8.35 1.07 -4.48
CA LYS A 30 9.66 1.66 -4.72
C LYS A 30 9.54 3.01 -5.44
N GLN A 31 8.72 3.08 -6.49
CA GLN A 31 8.53 4.32 -7.24
C GLN A 31 7.97 5.44 -6.36
N LEU A 32 7.01 5.12 -5.49
CA LEU A 32 6.44 6.08 -4.55
C LEU A 32 7.48 6.55 -3.53
N LEU A 33 8.26 5.62 -2.98
CA LEU A 33 9.28 5.95 -2.00
C LEU A 33 10.39 6.79 -2.61
N MET A 34 10.82 6.48 -3.83
CA MET A 34 11.80 7.29 -4.56
C MET A 34 11.30 8.72 -4.75
N ALA A 35 10.03 8.89 -5.10
CA ALA A 35 9.41 10.20 -5.26
C ALA A 35 9.39 10.97 -3.93
N LEU A 36 8.99 10.32 -2.84
CA LEU A 36 8.93 10.94 -1.51
C LEU A 36 10.32 11.32 -0.98
N ASN A 37 11.34 10.54 -1.30
CA ASN A 37 12.72 10.81 -0.89
C ASN A 37 13.45 11.77 -1.82
N GLY A 38 12.78 12.30 -2.83
CA GLY A 38 13.39 13.25 -3.78
C GLY A 38 14.32 12.61 -4.82
N GLU A 39 14.32 11.28 -4.94
CA GLU A 39 15.16 10.57 -5.90
C GLU A 39 14.61 10.67 -7.33
N THR A 40 13.29 10.87 -7.47
CA THR A 40 12.62 11.09 -8.75
C THR A 40 11.59 12.19 -8.64
N LYS A 41 11.17 12.76 -9.77
CA LYS A 41 10.13 13.80 -9.81
C LYS A 41 8.74 13.27 -10.15
N GLY A 42 8.66 12.11 -10.78
CA GLY A 42 7.39 11.47 -11.09
C GLY A 42 6.65 10.99 -9.83
N TRP A 43 5.34 10.91 -9.90
CA TRP A 43 4.47 10.38 -8.84
C TRP A 43 4.41 11.20 -7.54
N VAL A 44 5.23 12.25 -7.37
CA VAL A 44 5.29 13.04 -6.12
C VAL A 44 3.95 13.66 -5.76
N ASN A 45 3.13 13.97 -6.74
CA ASN A 45 1.80 14.55 -6.54
C ASN A 45 0.66 13.53 -6.63
N HIS A 46 0.98 12.25 -6.83
CA HIS A 46 -0.02 11.20 -6.85
C HIS A 46 -0.59 10.98 -5.45
N PRO A 47 -1.91 10.74 -5.30
CA PRO A 47 -2.51 10.51 -3.98
C PRO A 47 -1.86 9.38 -3.19
N ALA A 48 -1.40 8.31 -3.87
CA ALA A 48 -0.71 7.21 -3.22
C ALA A 48 0.64 7.63 -2.63
N ALA A 49 1.31 8.66 -3.18
CA ALA A 49 2.51 9.22 -2.58
C ALA A 49 2.16 10.17 -1.43
N LYS A 50 1.20 11.05 -1.64
CA LYS A 50 0.84 12.07 -0.65
C LYS A 50 0.36 11.47 0.67
N MET A 51 -0.35 10.35 0.64
CA MET A 51 -0.86 9.73 1.86
C MET A 51 0.26 9.20 2.77
N TRP A 52 1.43 8.92 2.22
CA TRP A 52 2.60 8.42 2.96
C TRP A 52 3.62 9.50 3.29
N ARG A 53 3.42 10.73 2.84
CA ARG A 53 4.40 11.81 3.06
C ARG A 53 4.59 12.04 4.55
N GLY A 54 5.87 12.02 5.00
CA GLY A 54 6.22 12.08 6.41
C GLY A 54 6.27 10.70 7.09
N TYR A 55 5.89 9.64 6.38
CA TYR A 55 5.86 8.26 6.89
C TYR A 55 6.66 7.32 5.99
N GLU A 56 7.77 7.83 5.46
CA GLU A 56 8.59 7.12 4.47
C GLU A 56 9.15 5.81 5.02
N THR A 57 9.51 5.77 6.30
CA THR A 57 9.99 4.53 6.93
C THR A 57 8.90 3.45 6.97
N ALA A 58 7.66 3.84 7.25
CA ALA A 58 6.53 2.91 7.22
C ALA A 58 6.26 2.41 5.79
N LEU A 59 6.38 3.28 4.78
CA LEU A 59 6.25 2.88 3.39
C LEU A 59 7.38 1.92 2.97
N ALA A 60 8.61 2.18 3.43
CA ALA A 60 9.73 1.26 3.21
C ALA A 60 9.45 -0.11 3.83
N MET A 61 8.87 -0.15 5.03
CA MET A 61 8.46 -1.40 5.68
C MET A 61 7.41 -2.14 4.85
N TYR A 62 6.42 -1.44 4.34
CA TYR A 62 5.42 -2.02 3.44
C TYR A 62 6.09 -2.65 2.21
N GLY A 63 7.03 -1.92 1.60
CA GLY A 63 7.80 -2.42 0.45
C GLY A 63 8.63 -3.66 0.80
N ALA A 64 9.34 -3.63 1.93
CA ALA A 64 10.14 -4.76 2.39
C ALA A 64 9.27 -6.01 2.62
N LEU A 65 8.12 -5.84 3.27
CA LEU A 65 7.18 -6.93 3.49
C LEU A 65 6.66 -7.52 2.18
N SER A 66 6.38 -6.67 1.18
CA SER A 66 5.96 -7.15 -0.15
C SER A 66 7.02 -8.03 -0.81
N CYS A 67 8.28 -7.64 -0.69
CA CYS A 67 9.39 -8.43 -1.21
C CYS A 67 9.57 -9.75 -0.44
N GLN A 68 9.45 -9.72 0.87
CA GLN A 68 9.56 -10.93 1.70
C GLN A 68 8.48 -11.95 1.37
N ILE A 69 7.23 -11.51 1.23
CA ILE A 69 6.12 -12.40 0.85
C ILE A 69 6.33 -12.94 -0.57
N TRP A 70 6.82 -12.09 -1.47
CA TRP A 70 7.15 -12.49 -2.84
C TRP A 70 8.18 -13.62 -2.85
N LEU A 71 9.26 -13.48 -2.07
CA LEU A 71 10.28 -14.52 -1.91
C LEU A 71 9.72 -15.80 -1.29
N GLN A 72 8.86 -15.67 -0.27
CA GLN A 72 8.22 -16.83 0.37
C GLN A 72 7.34 -17.62 -0.59
N ARG A 73 6.78 -16.95 -1.60
CA ARG A 73 6.00 -17.61 -2.66
C ARG A 73 6.87 -18.31 -3.72
N GLY A 74 8.21 -18.22 -3.60
CA GLY A 74 9.15 -18.87 -4.50
C GLY A 74 9.60 -18.01 -5.69
N TYR A 75 9.27 -16.75 -5.72
CA TYR A 75 9.70 -15.83 -6.79
C TYR A 75 11.02 -15.15 -6.43
N LYS A 76 11.70 -14.62 -7.45
CA LYS A 76 12.96 -13.89 -7.27
C LYS A 76 12.68 -12.42 -7.05
N ASP A 77 13.47 -11.78 -6.17
CA ASP A 77 13.36 -10.38 -5.86
C ASP A 77 14.73 -9.72 -5.87
N SER A 78 14.79 -8.48 -6.38
CA SER A 78 15.98 -7.64 -6.35
C SER A 78 15.74 -6.29 -5.65
N LEU A 79 14.58 -6.10 -5.02
CA LEU A 79 14.18 -4.81 -4.48
C LEU A 79 14.25 -4.75 -2.94
N LEU A 80 14.36 -5.88 -2.26
CA LEU A 80 14.31 -5.93 -0.80
C LEU A 80 15.37 -5.03 -0.16
N SER A 81 16.60 -5.08 -0.66
CA SER A 81 17.71 -4.28 -0.10
C SER A 81 17.44 -2.77 -0.21
N TYR A 82 16.79 -2.33 -1.29
CA TYR A 82 16.41 -0.93 -1.44
C TYR A 82 15.52 -0.46 -0.27
N PHE A 83 14.53 -1.26 0.09
CA PHE A 83 13.64 -0.94 1.20
C PHE A 83 14.33 -1.06 2.55
N GLU A 84 15.13 -2.10 2.75
CA GLU A 84 15.85 -2.30 4.02
C GLU A 84 16.81 -1.16 4.33
N GLU A 85 17.51 -0.65 3.33
CA GLU A 85 18.42 0.48 3.47
C GLU A 85 17.70 1.77 3.89
N ARG A 86 16.40 1.87 3.63
CA ARG A 86 15.58 3.04 3.94
C ARG A 86 14.74 2.87 5.20
N MET A 87 14.95 1.78 5.93
CA MET A 87 14.34 1.55 7.24
C MET A 87 15.32 1.91 8.37
N ASN A 88 15.93 3.08 8.28
CA ASN A 88 16.99 3.55 9.16
C ASN A 88 16.50 4.41 10.33
N ALA A 89 15.21 4.49 10.52
CA ALA A 89 14.56 5.23 11.59
C ALA A 89 13.44 4.38 12.21
N PRO A 90 12.97 4.72 13.42
CA PRO A 90 11.82 4.04 13.99
C PRO A 90 10.61 4.14 13.09
N VAL A 91 9.85 3.06 12.97
CA VAL A 91 8.63 3.04 12.15
C VAL A 91 7.52 3.77 12.91
N VAL A 92 7.01 4.83 12.31
CA VAL A 92 5.82 5.53 12.77
C VAL A 92 4.73 5.30 11.73
N LEU A 93 3.62 4.72 12.16
CA LEU A 93 2.50 4.42 11.27
C LEU A 93 1.68 5.67 10.98
N PRO A 94 1.20 5.85 9.74
CA PRO A 94 0.37 7.00 9.43
C PRO A 94 -0.97 6.96 10.19
N PRO A 95 -1.55 8.14 10.50
CA PRO A 95 -2.74 8.20 11.35
C PRO A 95 -3.99 7.60 10.72
N TRP A 96 -4.04 7.49 9.40
CA TRP A 96 -5.18 6.90 8.68
C TRP A 96 -5.12 5.37 8.66
N LEU A 97 -4.00 4.76 8.98
CA LEU A 97 -3.90 3.30 9.03
C LEU A 97 -4.77 2.79 10.19
N GLY A 98 -5.71 1.93 9.88
CA GLY A 98 -6.73 1.49 10.83
C GLY A 98 -8.09 2.17 10.63
N ASP A 99 -8.20 3.15 9.75
CA ASP A 99 -9.50 3.71 9.38
C ASP A 99 -10.21 2.71 8.45
N GLU A 100 -11.21 2.03 9.00
CA GLU A 100 -11.90 0.94 8.31
C GLU A 100 -12.51 1.37 6.98
N ARG A 101 -12.89 2.63 6.84
CA ARG A 101 -13.43 3.17 5.58
C ARG A 101 -12.43 3.07 4.45
N VAL A 102 -11.14 3.35 4.74
CA VAL A 102 -10.06 3.22 3.77
C VAL A 102 -9.88 1.75 3.38
N HIS A 103 -9.78 0.87 4.36
CA HIS A 103 -9.56 -0.56 4.13
C HIS A 103 -10.73 -1.20 3.39
N ALA A 104 -11.97 -0.84 3.74
CA ALA A 104 -13.16 -1.31 3.03
C ALA A 104 -13.15 -0.88 1.56
N SER A 105 -12.71 0.35 1.27
CA SER A 105 -12.62 0.82 -0.10
C SER A 105 -11.60 0.02 -0.92
N HIS A 106 -10.51 -0.42 -0.29
CA HIS A 106 -9.51 -1.27 -0.94
C HIS A 106 -10.05 -2.68 -1.18
N ARG A 107 -10.75 -3.27 -0.21
CA ARG A 107 -11.39 -4.58 -0.41
C ARG A 107 -12.39 -4.55 -1.56
N SER A 108 -13.23 -3.52 -1.61
CA SER A 108 -14.20 -3.33 -2.68
C SER A 108 -13.53 -3.27 -4.05
N ASN A 109 -12.46 -2.50 -4.16
CA ASN A 109 -11.74 -2.34 -5.43
C ASN A 109 -11.03 -3.62 -5.85
N LEU A 110 -10.47 -4.39 -4.91
CA LEU A 110 -9.87 -5.69 -5.20
C LEU A 110 -10.93 -6.70 -5.68
N LEU A 111 -12.08 -6.75 -5.03
CA LEU A 111 -13.20 -7.58 -5.46
C LEU A 111 -13.65 -7.23 -6.88
N ARG A 112 -13.72 -5.95 -7.22
CA ARG A 112 -14.07 -5.51 -8.58
C ARG A 112 -13.04 -5.94 -9.60
N LYS A 113 -11.76 -5.91 -9.24
CA LYS A 113 -10.66 -6.27 -10.16
C LYS A 113 -10.58 -7.77 -10.42
N ASP A 114 -10.85 -8.59 -9.41
CA ASP A 114 -10.77 -10.04 -9.53
C ASP A 114 -11.69 -10.69 -8.48
N ALA A 115 -12.98 -10.72 -8.79
CA ALA A 115 -14.00 -11.27 -7.89
C ALA A 115 -13.78 -12.75 -7.61
N GLN A 116 -13.27 -13.50 -8.59
CA GLN A 116 -13.04 -14.93 -8.42
C GLN A 116 -11.94 -15.18 -7.39
N PHE A 117 -10.83 -14.46 -7.47
CA PHE A 117 -9.73 -14.61 -6.53
C PHE A 117 -10.10 -14.07 -5.14
N TYR A 118 -10.55 -12.81 -5.06
CA TYR A 118 -10.79 -12.14 -3.79
C TYR A 118 -12.08 -12.59 -3.10
N GLY A 119 -12.97 -13.28 -3.81
CA GLY A 119 -14.17 -13.87 -3.22
C GLY A 119 -13.87 -14.94 -2.17
N GLN A 120 -12.69 -15.54 -2.18
CA GLN A 120 -12.29 -16.56 -1.20
C GLN A 120 -12.18 -16.01 0.23
N TYR A 121 -12.02 -14.69 0.39
CA TYR A 121 -11.81 -14.09 1.72
C TYR A 121 -13.11 -13.70 2.42
N ALA A 122 -14.27 -13.96 1.81
CA ALA A 122 -15.58 -13.69 2.37
C ALA A 122 -15.78 -12.22 2.76
N TRP A 123 -15.19 -11.29 2.01
CA TRP A 123 -15.40 -9.85 2.22
C TRP A 123 -16.84 -9.47 1.86
N ALA A 124 -17.48 -8.68 2.72
CA ALA A 124 -18.89 -8.30 2.56
C ALA A 124 -19.11 -7.01 1.77
N GLU A 125 -18.02 -6.29 1.40
CA GLU A 125 -18.13 -5.03 0.69
C GLU A 125 -18.77 -5.20 -0.69
N PRO A 126 -19.58 -4.22 -1.17
CA PRO A 126 -19.98 -4.18 -2.57
C PRO A 126 -18.76 -3.92 -3.46
N THR A 127 -18.90 -4.13 -4.76
CA THR A 127 -17.79 -3.99 -5.70
C THR A 127 -17.67 -2.58 -6.30
N ASP A 128 -18.44 -1.62 -5.83
CA ASP A 128 -18.56 -0.29 -6.43
C ASP A 128 -18.14 0.87 -5.52
N LEU A 129 -17.52 0.59 -4.37
CA LEU A 129 -17.02 1.66 -3.52
C LEU A 129 -15.85 2.39 -4.22
N PRO A 130 -15.85 3.73 -4.25
CA PRO A 130 -14.68 4.45 -4.73
C PRO A 130 -13.54 4.31 -3.73
N TYR A 131 -12.29 4.43 -4.20
CA TYR A 131 -11.16 4.58 -3.30
C TYR A 131 -11.35 5.82 -2.43
N LEU A 132 -11.11 5.66 -1.14
CA LEU A 132 -10.96 6.78 -0.22
C LEU A 132 -9.46 7.02 -0.02
N TRP A 133 -9.02 8.22 -0.40
CA TRP A 133 -7.62 8.60 -0.33
C TRP A 133 -7.39 9.47 0.90
N PRO A 134 -6.57 9.01 1.87
CA PRO A 134 -6.18 9.89 2.97
C PRO A 134 -5.38 11.09 2.46
N VAL A 135 -5.73 12.26 2.95
CA VAL A 135 -4.98 13.50 2.70
C VAL A 135 -4.56 14.05 4.05
N LEU A 136 -3.25 14.12 4.29
CA LEU A 136 -2.69 14.56 5.56
C LEU A 136 -2.94 16.05 5.75
N THR A 137 -3.30 16.43 6.97
CA THR A 137 -3.56 17.81 7.38
C THR A 137 -2.73 18.11 8.63
N ASP A 138 -2.72 19.39 9.08
CA ASP A 138 -2.01 19.79 10.29
C ASP A 138 -2.53 19.08 11.55
N TYR A 139 -3.78 18.63 11.53
CA TYR A 139 -4.46 18.04 12.68
C TYR A 139 -4.74 16.54 12.51
N GLY A 140 -4.22 15.91 11.47
CA GLY A 140 -4.44 14.49 11.19
C GLY A 140 -4.61 14.25 9.71
N TYR A 141 -5.82 13.86 9.28
CA TYR A 141 -6.09 13.59 7.87
C TYR A 141 -7.59 13.75 7.57
N LYS A 142 -7.89 13.89 6.30
CA LYS A 142 -9.25 13.81 5.77
C LYS A 142 -9.28 12.77 4.65
N LEU A 143 -10.46 12.27 4.29
CA LEU A 143 -10.64 11.30 3.21
C LEU A 143 -11.25 11.98 2.00
N GLU A 144 -10.67 11.73 0.84
CA GLU A 144 -11.15 12.25 -0.44
C GLU A 144 -11.37 11.13 -1.44
N THR A 145 -12.31 11.31 -2.35
CA THR A 145 -12.49 10.47 -3.53
C THR A 145 -11.86 11.14 -4.74
N ARG A 146 -11.59 10.35 -5.77
CA ARG A 146 -11.08 10.86 -7.06
C ARG A 146 -11.78 10.23 -8.20
#